data_0092462e0a33a2af68230dcf906b2982
#
_entry.id   0092462e0a33a2af68230dcf906b2982
#
_cell.length_a   1.000
_cell.length_b   1.000
_cell.length_c   1.000
_cell.angle_alpha   90.00
_cell.angle_beta   90.00
_cell.angle_gamma   90.00
#
_symmetry.space_group_name_H-M   'P 1'
#
loop_
_entity.id
_entity.type
_entity.pdbx_description
1 polymer ?
#
loop_
_entity_poly.entity_id
_entity_poly.type
_entity_poly.pdbx_seq_one_letter_code
_entity_poly.pdbx_strand_id
1 'polypeptide(L)'
;MNAYVASVIDYVKTTHANQPEFVQTVEEVLSSVSPIMDAHPEYEKVDLLKRMVEPERMFTFRVCWMDDKGEYHTNRGWRCQFNGAIGPYKGGLRFQKNVYEGIIKFLGFEQTFKNSLTGLPMGGAKGGSDFDPAGKSDAEVMRFCQSFMTALYRYIGPDIDVPAGDMGVGGREIGYLYGQYRRLKGVWENGVLTGKGMSYGGSLIRPEATGY
;
A
#
# COMPACT_ATOMS: atom_id res chain seq x y z
N MET A 1 -15.53 0.35 26.65
CA MET A 1 -14.28 0.51 25.86
C MET A 1 -13.13 0.72 26.84
N ASN A 2 -12.05 -0.01 26.66
CA ASN A 2 -10.83 0.08 27.47
C ASN A 2 -10.28 1.54 27.46
N ALA A 3 -9.74 2.03 28.59
CA ALA A 3 -9.26 3.41 28.71
C ALA A 3 -8.04 3.69 27.80
N TYR A 4 -7.13 2.73 27.68
CA TYR A 4 -6.00 2.84 26.77
C TYR A 4 -6.45 2.92 25.30
N VAL A 5 -7.38 2.05 24.88
CA VAL A 5 -7.98 2.11 23.53
C VAL A 5 -8.57 3.49 23.27
N ALA A 6 -9.37 4.04 24.21
CA ALA A 6 -9.94 5.37 24.06
C ALA A 6 -8.86 6.44 23.88
N SER A 7 -7.79 6.39 24.67
CA SER A 7 -6.70 7.35 24.59
C SER A 7 -5.96 7.32 23.24
N VAL A 8 -5.79 6.12 22.65
CA VAL A 8 -5.16 5.98 21.32
C VAL A 8 -6.09 6.49 20.21
N ILE A 9 -7.40 6.25 20.32
CA ILE A 9 -8.38 6.81 19.36
C ILE A 9 -8.36 8.34 19.42
N ASP A 10 -8.35 8.94 20.62
CA ASP A 10 -8.29 10.39 20.78
C ASP A 10 -6.97 10.98 20.26
N TYR A 11 -5.86 10.27 20.46
CA TYR A 11 -4.58 10.63 19.86
C TYR A 11 -4.68 10.69 18.34
N VAL A 12 -5.25 9.66 17.69
CA VAL A 12 -5.38 9.60 16.22
C VAL A 12 -6.32 10.70 15.72
N LYS A 13 -7.45 10.94 16.41
CA LYS A 13 -8.39 12.01 16.07
C LYS A 13 -7.74 13.39 16.11
N THR A 14 -6.83 13.61 17.05
CA THR A 14 -6.13 14.89 17.20
C THR A 14 -5.00 15.03 16.19
N THR A 15 -4.17 14.00 16.05
CA THR A 15 -2.94 14.06 15.23
C THR A 15 -3.23 13.98 13.73
N HIS A 16 -4.29 13.23 13.36
CA HIS A 16 -4.64 12.96 11.96
C HIS A 16 -6.02 13.50 11.56
N ALA A 17 -6.44 14.61 12.15
CA ALA A 17 -7.75 15.24 11.90
C ALA A 17 -8.04 15.54 10.41
N ASN A 18 -7.00 15.72 9.60
CA ASN A 18 -7.09 15.94 8.15
C ASN A 18 -7.14 14.66 7.30
N GLN A 19 -7.24 13.48 7.94
CA GLN A 19 -7.28 12.16 7.29
C GLN A 19 -8.52 11.36 7.78
N PRO A 20 -9.74 11.79 7.44
CA PRO A 20 -10.98 11.27 8.05
C PRO A 20 -11.18 9.77 7.84
N GLU A 21 -10.79 9.23 6.69
CA GLU A 21 -10.91 7.78 6.41
C GLU A 21 -10.00 6.97 7.32
N PHE A 22 -8.80 7.47 7.58
CA PHE A 22 -7.87 6.83 8.49
C PHE A 22 -8.38 6.87 9.94
N VAL A 23 -8.87 8.02 10.39
CA VAL A 23 -9.44 8.20 11.74
C VAL A 23 -10.61 7.25 11.96
N GLN A 24 -11.56 7.19 11.01
CA GLN A 24 -12.71 6.30 11.09
C GLN A 24 -12.28 4.84 11.18
N THR A 25 -11.39 4.39 10.29
CA THR A 25 -10.93 3.00 10.27
C THR A 25 -10.21 2.60 11.55
N VAL A 26 -9.37 3.48 12.11
CA VAL A 26 -8.72 3.23 13.40
C VAL A 26 -9.77 3.11 14.52
N GLU A 27 -10.75 3.98 14.57
CA GLU A 27 -11.82 3.92 15.58
C GLU A 27 -12.60 2.60 15.52
N GLU A 28 -12.98 2.15 14.32
CA GLU A 28 -13.69 0.89 14.11
C GLU A 28 -12.84 -0.33 14.55
N VAL A 29 -11.60 -0.40 14.09
CA VAL A 29 -10.72 -1.54 14.40
C VAL A 29 -10.35 -1.57 15.88
N LEU A 30 -9.91 -0.46 16.46
CA LEU A 30 -9.50 -0.43 17.87
C LEU A 30 -10.66 -0.66 18.81
N SER A 31 -11.86 -0.20 18.47
CA SER A 31 -13.06 -0.53 19.24
C SER A 31 -13.34 -2.04 19.27
N SER A 32 -13.13 -2.71 18.13
CA SER A 32 -13.35 -4.17 18.03
C SER A 32 -12.35 -5.00 18.83
N VAL A 33 -11.10 -4.53 18.98
CA VAL A 33 -10.06 -5.22 19.75
C VAL A 33 -10.02 -4.82 21.24
N SER A 34 -10.86 -3.87 21.67
CA SER A 34 -10.92 -3.40 23.05
C SER A 34 -11.02 -4.51 24.12
N PRO A 35 -11.83 -5.57 23.94
CA PRO A 35 -11.88 -6.67 24.92
C PRO A 35 -10.55 -7.43 25.09
N ILE A 36 -9.71 -7.44 24.03
CA ILE A 36 -8.39 -8.07 24.09
C ILE A 36 -7.46 -7.26 25.01
N MET A 37 -7.56 -5.94 24.96
CA MET A 37 -6.75 -5.06 25.83
C MET A 37 -7.12 -5.22 27.32
N ASP A 38 -8.39 -5.50 27.63
CA ASP A 38 -8.82 -5.80 29.00
C ASP A 38 -8.24 -7.13 29.50
N ALA A 39 -8.13 -8.13 28.60
CA ALA A 39 -7.58 -9.44 28.93
C ALA A 39 -6.04 -9.46 28.99
N HIS A 40 -5.36 -8.50 28.35
CA HIS A 40 -3.91 -8.46 28.14
C HIS A 40 -3.31 -7.09 28.49
N PRO A 41 -3.28 -6.72 29.80
CA PRO A 41 -2.77 -5.39 30.21
C PRO A 41 -1.26 -5.20 29.95
N GLU A 42 -0.53 -6.28 29.66
CA GLU A 42 0.86 -6.22 29.22
C GLU A 42 1.03 -5.50 27.87
N TYR A 43 0.03 -5.49 27.02
CA TYR A 43 0.08 -4.80 25.71
C TYR A 43 0.07 -3.28 25.87
N GLU A 44 -0.64 -2.74 26.86
CA GLU A 44 -0.60 -1.32 27.18
C GLU A 44 0.79 -0.89 27.67
N LYS A 45 1.46 -1.72 28.49
CA LYS A 45 2.80 -1.42 29.02
C LYS A 45 3.86 -1.21 27.94
N VAL A 46 3.69 -1.81 26.78
CA VAL A 46 4.58 -1.67 25.62
C VAL A 46 4.03 -0.73 24.55
N ASP A 47 2.97 0.01 24.85
CA ASP A 47 2.30 0.98 23.97
C ASP A 47 1.93 0.36 22.60
N LEU A 48 1.41 -0.88 22.62
CA LEU A 48 1.20 -1.68 21.41
C LEU A 48 0.29 -0.99 20.40
N LEU A 49 -0.90 -0.51 20.83
CA LEU A 49 -1.88 0.05 19.90
C LEU A 49 -1.39 1.37 19.28
N LYS A 50 -0.70 2.22 20.04
CA LYS A 50 -0.15 3.45 19.51
C LYS A 50 0.93 3.19 18.45
N ARG A 51 1.76 2.17 18.66
CA ARG A 51 2.71 1.69 17.64
C ARG A 51 2.01 1.08 16.43
N MET A 52 0.84 0.48 16.59
CA MET A 52 0.07 -0.13 15.52
C MET A 52 -0.68 0.89 14.66
N VAL A 53 -0.99 2.07 15.16
CA VAL A 53 -1.68 3.12 14.38
C VAL A 53 -0.71 4.06 13.67
N GLU A 54 0.59 3.96 13.93
CA GLU A 54 1.61 4.73 13.22
C GLU A 54 2.32 3.86 12.18
N PRO A 55 2.41 4.29 10.91
CA PRO A 55 3.17 3.57 9.91
C PRO A 55 4.67 3.64 10.21
N GLU A 56 5.39 2.55 9.95
CA GLU A 56 6.85 2.55 10.10
C GLU A 56 7.51 3.52 9.13
N ARG A 57 6.99 3.64 7.89
CA ARG A 57 7.48 4.59 6.88
C ARG A 57 6.38 5.02 5.93
N MET A 58 6.41 6.29 5.56
CA MET A 58 5.59 6.85 4.48
C MET A 58 6.51 7.57 3.49
N PHE A 59 6.49 7.14 2.24
CA PHE A 59 7.20 7.80 1.14
C PHE A 59 6.23 8.60 0.30
N THR A 60 6.55 9.85 0.05
CA THR A 60 5.86 10.69 -0.92
C THR A 60 6.86 11.12 -1.99
N PHE A 61 6.50 10.96 -3.25
CA PHE A 61 7.39 11.28 -4.36
C PHE A 61 6.62 11.85 -5.55
N ARG A 62 7.34 12.64 -6.35
CA ARG A 62 6.82 13.23 -7.57
C ARG A 62 6.93 12.23 -8.73
N VAL A 63 5.87 12.14 -9.55
CA VAL A 63 5.81 11.33 -10.76
C VAL A 63 5.55 12.25 -11.95
N CYS A 64 6.56 12.47 -12.79
CA CYS A 64 6.44 13.27 -14.01
C CYS A 64 6.31 12.36 -15.23
N TRP A 65 5.37 12.68 -16.11
CA TRP A 65 5.14 11.90 -17.33
C TRP A 65 4.65 12.84 -18.45
N MET A 66 4.72 12.36 -19.68
CA MET A 66 4.31 13.10 -20.86
C MET A 66 3.13 12.40 -21.53
N ASP A 67 2.11 13.15 -21.92
CA ASP A 67 0.97 12.64 -22.66
C ASP A 67 1.27 12.41 -24.16
N ASP A 68 0.27 11.95 -24.91
CA ASP A 68 0.43 11.68 -26.35
C ASP A 68 0.51 12.96 -27.20
N LYS A 69 0.19 14.11 -26.61
CA LYS A 69 0.33 15.43 -27.27
C LYS A 69 1.69 16.08 -27.02
N GLY A 70 2.53 15.46 -26.16
CA GLY A 70 3.82 16.01 -25.77
C GLY A 70 3.75 16.98 -24.58
N GLU A 71 2.61 17.06 -23.88
CA GLU A 71 2.45 17.89 -22.70
C GLU A 71 2.94 17.16 -21.44
N TYR A 72 3.63 17.88 -20.55
CA TYR A 72 4.15 17.32 -19.30
C TYR A 72 3.14 17.45 -18.17
N HIS A 73 2.99 16.36 -17.44
CA HIS A 73 2.12 16.25 -16.28
C HIS A 73 2.91 15.84 -15.05
N THR A 74 2.42 16.26 -13.87
CA THR A 74 3.01 15.92 -12.59
C THR A 74 1.93 15.37 -11.65
N ASN A 75 2.13 14.16 -11.18
CA ASN A 75 1.33 13.52 -10.16
C ASN A 75 2.15 13.27 -8.90
N ARG A 76 1.48 12.98 -7.80
CA ARG A 76 2.08 12.49 -6.56
C ARG A 76 1.96 10.98 -6.48
N GLY A 77 3.02 10.35 -6.03
CA GLY A 77 3.04 8.94 -5.67
C GLY A 77 3.30 8.76 -4.18
N TRP A 78 2.74 7.69 -3.61
CA TRP A 78 2.92 7.32 -2.21
C TRP A 78 3.21 5.83 -2.07
N ARG A 79 4.01 5.49 -1.05
CA ARG A 79 4.13 4.12 -0.53
C ARG A 79 4.18 4.18 0.98
N CYS A 80 3.24 3.51 1.62
CA CYS A 80 3.16 3.30 3.06
C CYS A 80 3.64 1.89 3.37
N GLN A 81 4.79 1.78 4.02
CA GLN A 81 5.28 0.57 4.68
C GLN A 81 4.75 0.63 6.10
N PHE A 82 3.55 0.04 6.30
CA PHE A 82 2.79 0.30 7.51
C PHE A 82 3.32 -0.48 8.70
N ASN A 83 3.45 -1.80 8.57
CA ASN A 83 3.90 -2.66 9.64
C ASN A 83 4.62 -3.89 9.10
N GLY A 84 5.87 -4.09 9.47
CA GLY A 84 6.73 -5.20 9.07
C GLY A 84 6.97 -6.26 10.15
N ALA A 85 6.22 -6.24 11.26
CA ALA A 85 6.48 -7.08 12.42
C ALA A 85 6.40 -8.59 12.12
N ILE A 86 5.56 -9.01 11.16
CA ILE A 86 5.34 -10.43 10.84
C ILE A 86 5.87 -10.85 9.47
N GLY A 87 6.54 -9.97 8.76
CA GLY A 87 7.15 -10.29 7.45
C GLY A 87 7.31 -9.07 6.55
N PRO A 88 7.81 -9.26 5.32
CA PRO A 88 7.96 -8.19 4.35
C PRO A 88 6.65 -7.42 4.14
N TYR A 89 6.76 -6.10 3.94
CA TYR A 89 5.59 -5.28 3.66
C TYR A 89 4.88 -5.77 2.40
N LYS A 90 3.56 -5.89 2.44
CA LYS A 90 2.76 -6.42 1.34
C LYS A 90 1.46 -5.65 1.19
N GLY A 91 1.20 -5.14 -0.01
CA GLY A 91 -0.07 -4.47 -0.31
C GLY A 91 -0.10 -3.82 -1.69
N GLY A 92 -1.30 -3.56 -2.19
CA GLY A 92 -1.55 -3.08 -3.54
C GLY A 92 -1.13 -1.62 -3.81
N LEU A 93 -1.11 -1.27 -5.09
CA LEU A 93 -0.99 0.10 -5.59
C LEU A 93 -2.35 0.52 -6.14
N ARG A 94 -2.85 1.69 -5.74
CA ARG A 94 -4.12 2.27 -6.21
C ARG A 94 -3.83 3.51 -7.06
N PHE A 95 -4.31 3.51 -8.31
CA PHE A 95 -4.24 4.68 -9.20
C PHE A 95 -5.64 5.23 -9.42
N GLN A 96 -5.91 6.39 -8.80
CA GLN A 96 -7.22 7.03 -8.87
C GLN A 96 -7.07 8.52 -8.49
N LYS A 97 -7.79 9.41 -9.18
CA LYS A 97 -7.68 10.87 -9.06
C LYS A 97 -7.85 11.43 -7.64
N ASN A 98 -8.58 10.74 -6.79
CA ASN A 98 -8.86 11.17 -5.41
C ASN A 98 -7.94 10.52 -4.36
N VAL A 99 -6.92 9.79 -4.78
CA VAL A 99 -5.91 9.24 -3.87
C VAL A 99 -5.07 10.36 -3.28
N TYR A 100 -4.91 10.32 -1.97
CA TYR A 100 -4.00 11.18 -1.21
C TYR A 100 -3.41 10.38 -0.04
N GLU A 101 -2.51 11.00 0.73
CA GLU A 101 -1.76 10.32 1.80
C GLU A 101 -2.67 9.61 2.81
N GLY A 102 -3.79 10.24 3.23
CA GLY A 102 -4.73 9.65 4.19
C GLY A 102 -5.38 8.35 3.68
N ILE A 103 -5.75 8.31 2.38
CA ILE A 103 -6.25 7.09 1.72
C ILE A 103 -5.20 5.98 1.75
N ILE A 104 -3.96 6.30 1.42
CA ILE A 104 -2.87 5.31 1.43
C ILE A 104 -2.58 4.81 2.85
N LYS A 105 -2.62 5.71 3.83
CA LYS A 105 -2.42 5.36 5.24
C LYS A 105 -3.52 4.42 5.75
N PHE A 106 -4.80 4.77 5.56
CA PHE A 106 -5.89 3.92 6.03
C PHE A 106 -5.85 2.53 5.37
N LEU A 107 -5.63 2.48 4.07
CA LEU A 107 -5.54 1.21 3.36
C LEU A 107 -4.32 0.37 3.79
N GLY A 108 -3.21 1.00 4.15
CA GLY A 108 -2.04 0.32 4.73
C GLY A 108 -2.32 -0.26 6.10
N PHE A 109 -3.05 0.47 6.93
CA PHE A 109 -3.53 0.01 8.23
C PHE A 109 -4.45 -1.21 8.09
N GLU A 110 -5.49 -1.14 7.27
CA GLU A 110 -6.36 -2.29 6.97
C GLU A 110 -5.59 -3.48 6.43
N GLN A 111 -4.63 -3.25 5.53
CA GLN A 111 -3.82 -4.31 4.94
C GLN A 111 -3.00 -5.06 5.99
N THR A 112 -2.55 -4.39 7.05
CA THR A 112 -1.82 -5.02 8.15
C THR A 112 -2.69 -6.08 8.82
N PHE A 113 -3.92 -5.77 9.18
CA PHE A 113 -4.86 -6.73 9.79
C PHE A 113 -5.27 -7.81 8.80
N LYS A 114 -5.60 -7.43 7.56
CA LYS A 114 -5.96 -8.40 6.51
C LYS A 114 -4.86 -9.46 6.33
N ASN A 115 -3.60 -9.05 6.24
CA ASN A 115 -2.48 -9.97 6.04
C ASN A 115 -2.24 -10.86 7.27
N SER A 116 -2.37 -10.33 8.49
CA SER A 116 -2.21 -11.08 9.73
C SER A 116 -3.19 -12.26 9.84
N LEU A 117 -4.41 -12.09 9.31
CA LEU A 117 -5.44 -13.13 9.32
C LEU A 117 -5.17 -14.29 8.36
N THR A 118 -4.21 -14.16 7.45
CA THR A 118 -3.83 -15.24 6.53
C THR A 118 -2.96 -16.31 7.18
N GLY A 119 -2.33 -16.02 8.31
CA GLY A 119 -1.33 -16.86 8.94
C GLY A 119 0.01 -16.94 8.20
N LEU A 120 0.18 -16.17 7.12
CA LEU A 120 1.42 -16.11 6.34
C LEU A 120 2.34 -14.98 6.85
N PRO A 121 3.67 -15.10 6.68
CA PRO A 121 4.62 -14.09 7.13
C PRO A 121 4.64 -12.87 6.18
N MET A 122 3.58 -12.08 6.24
CA MET A 122 3.40 -10.87 5.43
C MET A 122 3.04 -9.69 6.30
N GLY A 123 3.81 -8.63 6.23
CA GLY A 123 3.50 -7.33 6.81
C GLY A 123 2.44 -6.57 6.02
N GLY A 124 2.09 -5.36 6.45
CA GLY A 124 1.12 -4.49 5.81
C GLY A 124 1.76 -3.32 5.07
N ALA A 125 1.29 -3.06 3.86
CA ALA A 125 1.65 -1.89 3.07
C ALA A 125 0.53 -1.47 2.14
N LYS A 126 0.61 -0.23 1.67
CA LYS A 126 -0.21 0.28 0.56
C LYS A 126 0.55 1.36 -0.19
N GLY A 127 0.25 1.49 -1.47
CA GLY A 127 0.78 2.60 -2.27
C GLY A 127 -0.23 3.07 -3.30
N GLY A 128 0.15 4.09 -4.05
CA GLY A 128 -0.70 4.60 -5.11
C GLY A 128 -0.32 5.98 -5.59
N SER A 129 -1.21 6.55 -6.38
CA SER A 129 -1.06 7.88 -6.96
C SER A 129 -2.43 8.52 -7.23
N ASP A 130 -2.45 9.84 -7.27
CA ASP A 130 -3.57 10.65 -7.78
C ASP A 130 -3.70 10.62 -9.31
N PHE A 131 -2.92 9.79 -9.99
CA PHE A 131 -3.07 9.48 -11.41
C PHE A 131 -4.30 8.62 -11.67
N ASP A 132 -5.11 9.00 -12.65
CA ASP A 132 -6.25 8.22 -13.10
C ASP A 132 -5.95 7.60 -14.48
N PRO A 133 -5.85 6.27 -14.59
CA PRO A 133 -5.58 5.61 -15.87
C PRO A 133 -6.80 5.58 -16.80
N ALA A 134 -8.01 5.92 -16.31
CA ALA A 134 -9.21 5.92 -17.12
C ALA A 134 -9.11 6.94 -18.27
N GLY A 135 -9.41 6.50 -19.49
CA GLY A 135 -9.35 7.34 -20.69
C GLY A 135 -7.94 7.67 -21.19
N LYS A 136 -6.90 7.13 -20.59
CA LYS A 136 -5.52 7.27 -21.02
C LYS A 136 -5.14 6.18 -22.02
N SER A 137 -4.27 6.51 -22.96
CA SER A 137 -3.68 5.52 -23.87
C SER A 137 -2.74 4.55 -23.14
N ASP A 138 -2.51 3.38 -23.72
CA ASP A 138 -1.52 2.43 -23.19
C ASP A 138 -0.12 3.05 -23.09
N ALA A 139 0.24 3.90 -24.04
CA ALA A 139 1.53 4.60 -24.07
C ALA A 139 1.64 5.63 -22.92
N GLU A 140 0.59 6.37 -22.62
CA GLU A 140 0.53 7.29 -21.47
C GLU A 140 0.64 6.54 -20.15
N VAL A 141 -0.16 5.47 -19.97
CA VAL A 141 -0.10 4.65 -18.76
C VAL A 141 1.27 3.99 -18.60
N MET A 142 1.89 3.53 -19.68
CA MET A 142 3.24 2.98 -19.63
C MET A 142 4.26 4.03 -19.17
N ARG A 143 4.24 5.24 -19.74
CA ARG A 143 5.16 6.32 -19.34
C ARG A 143 4.98 6.70 -17.87
N PHE A 144 3.72 6.79 -17.42
CA PHE A 144 3.42 7.03 -16.01
C PHE A 144 3.99 5.91 -15.12
N CYS A 145 3.70 4.64 -15.41
CA CYS A 145 4.18 3.49 -14.64
C CYS A 145 5.72 3.42 -14.60
N GLN A 146 6.39 3.74 -15.70
CA GLN A 146 7.86 3.79 -15.75
C GLN A 146 8.42 4.87 -14.82
N SER A 147 7.82 6.06 -14.84
CA SER A 147 8.21 7.16 -13.95
C SER A 147 7.94 6.83 -12.49
N PHE A 148 6.76 6.27 -12.18
CA PHE A 148 6.38 5.83 -10.83
C PHE A 148 7.36 4.79 -10.29
N MET A 149 7.66 3.75 -11.07
CA MET A 149 8.61 2.70 -10.65
C MET A 149 10.04 3.23 -10.50
N THR A 150 10.46 4.19 -11.32
CA THR A 150 11.78 4.83 -11.19
C THR A 150 11.96 5.51 -9.83
N ALA A 151 10.90 6.08 -9.27
CA ALA A 151 10.93 6.65 -7.93
C ALA A 151 10.84 5.59 -6.82
N LEU A 152 10.12 4.48 -7.07
CA LEU A 152 9.79 3.48 -6.05
C LEU A 152 10.83 2.35 -5.91
N TYR A 153 11.52 1.94 -6.98
CA TYR A 153 12.26 0.67 -7.06
C TYR A 153 13.31 0.44 -5.96
N ARG A 154 13.86 1.51 -5.38
CA ARG A 154 14.88 1.42 -4.31
C ARG A 154 14.32 0.98 -2.97
N TYR A 155 13.01 1.08 -2.79
CA TYR A 155 12.32 0.84 -1.52
C TYR A 155 11.56 -0.49 -1.48
N ILE A 156 11.55 -1.22 -2.61
CA ILE A 156 10.84 -2.48 -2.76
C ILE A 156 11.79 -3.64 -3.10
N GLY A 157 11.34 -4.84 -2.85
CA GLY A 157 12.08 -6.07 -3.10
C GLY A 157 11.35 -7.27 -2.52
N PRO A 158 11.69 -8.51 -2.97
CA PRO A 158 10.98 -9.71 -2.54
C PRO A 158 10.99 -9.95 -1.03
N ASP A 159 12.05 -9.51 -0.34
CA ASP A 159 12.23 -9.70 1.10
C ASP A 159 12.05 -8.37 1.89
N ILE A 160 11.64 -7.29 1.23
CA ILE A 160 11.49 -5.97 1.85
C ILE A 160 10.04 -5.52 1.77
N ASP A 161 9.56 -5.30 0.54
CA ASP A 161 8.24 -4.75 0.27
C ASP A 161 7.74 -5.20 -1.11
N VAL A 162 6.58 -5.86 -1.14
CA VAL A 162 6.04 -6.49 -2.35
C VAL A 162 4.71 -5.85 -2.73
N PRO A 163 4.72 -4.87 -3.66
CA PRO A 163 3.49 -4.31 -4.22
C PRO A 163 2.66 -5.32 -5.03
N ALA A 164 1.40 -4.97 -5.24
CA ALA A 164 0.42 -5.73 -6.01
C ALA A 164 -0.53 -4.80 -6.77
N GLY A 165 -1.45 -5.36 -7.54
CA GLY A 165 -2.57 -4.62 -8.11
C GLY A 165 -3.62 -4.22 -7.07
N ASP A 166 -4.35 -3.17 -7.37
CA ASP A 166 -5.53 -2.67 -6.69
C ASP A 166 -6.33 -1.83 -7.69
N MET A 167 -7.27 -1.03 -7.25
CA MET A 167 -8.08 -0.16 -8.09
C MET A 167 -7.21 0.71 -9.02
N GLY A 168 -7.48 0.64 -10.35
CA GLY A 168 -6.69 1.32 -11.37
C GLY A 168 -5.31 0.70 -11.68
N VAL A 169 -4.98 -0.44 -11.07
CA VAL A 169 -3.71 -1.17 -11.31
C VAL A 169 -4.01 -2.64 -11.56
N GLY A 170 -4.22 -2.97 -12.81
CA GLY A 170 -4.44 -4.33 -13.29
C GLY A 170 -3.18 -4.97 -13.90
N GLY A 171 -3.38 -6.05 -14.67
CA GLY A 171 -2.28 -6.78 -15.30
C GLY A 171 -1.44 -5.93 -16.26
N ARG A 172 -2.05 -4.96 -16.95
CA ARG A 172 -1.37 -4.01 -17.84
C ARG A 172 -0.38 -3.14 -17.04
N GLU A 173 -0.86 -2.48 -16.00
CA GLU A 173 -0.04 -1.60 -15.14
C GLU A 173 1.06 -2.40 -14.44
N ILE A 174 0.74 -3.58 -13.91
CA ILE A 174 1.74 -4.48 -13.30
C ILE A 174 2.83 -4.86 -14.31
N GLY A 175 2.47 -5.13 -15.57
CA GLY A 175 3.42 -5.42 -16.63
C GLY A 175 4.38 -4.26 -16.87
N TYR A 176 3.87 -3.03 -16.95
CA TYR A 176 4.71 -1.83 -17.13
C TYR A 176 5.61 -1.54 -15.92
N LEU A 177 5.06 -1.69 -14.71
CA LEU A 177 5.81 -1.51 -13.45
C LEU A 177 6.94 -2.55 -13.33
N TYR A 178 6.65 -3.82 -13.58
CA TYR A 178 7.64 -4.89 -13.51
C TYR A 178 8.72 -4.75 -14.59
N GLY A 179 8.33 -4.42 -15.82
CA GLY A 179 9.26 -4.18 -16.91
C GLY A 179 10.26 -3.06 -16.60
N GLN A 180 9.80 -1.97 -15.99
CA GLN A 180 10.67 -0.87 -15.55
C GLN A 180 11.55 -1.26 -14.37
N TYR A 181 11.03 -1.98 -13.38
CA TYR A 181 11.83 -2.51 -12.26
C TYR A 181 12.99 -3.36 -12.78
N ARG A 182 12.69 -4.30 -13.69
CA ARG A 182 13.71 -5.15 -14.32
C ARG A 182 14.79 -4.35 -15.05
N ARG A 183 14.40 -3.29 -15.79
CA ARG A 183 15.35 -2.41 -16.47
C ARG A 183 16.32 -1.72 -15.50
N LEU A 184 15.80 -1.23 -14.36
CA LEU A 184 16.56 -0.52 -13.35
C LEU A 184 17.48 -1.43 -12.53
N LYS A 185 17.01 -2.61 -12.20
CA LYS A 185 17.75 -3.59 -11.38
C LYS A 185 18.68 -4.49 -12.20
N GLY A 186 18.36 -4.71 -13.46
CA GLY A 186 19.13 -5.59 -14.35
C GLY A 186 18.96 -7.10 -14.10
N VAL A 187 17.98 -7.48 -13.28
CA VAL A 187 17.73 -8.88 -12.87
C VAL A 187 16.26 -9.26 -12.95
N TRP A 188 15.99 -10.57 -12.95
CA TRP A 188 14.65 -11.14 -12.87
C TRP A 188 14.32 -11.49 -11.41
N GLU A 189 13.67 -10.57 -10.70
CA GLU A 189 13.18 -10.79 -9.32
C GLU A 189 11.67 -11.06 -9.35
N ASN A 190 11.27 -12.31 -9.52
CA ASN A 190 9.84 -12.65 -9.62
C ASN A 190 9.04 -12.36 -8.34
N GLY A 191 9.69 -12.32 -7.19
CA GLY A 191 9.07 -12.05 -5.90
C GLY A 191 8.74 -10.58 -5.64
N VAL A 192 9.23 -9.62 -6.45
CA VAL A 192 9.11 -8.20 -6.15
C VAL A 192 7.69 -7.63 -6.31
N LEU A 193 6.87 -8.22 -7.18
CA LEU A 193 5.51 -7.80 -7.48
C LEU A 193 4.60 -9.00 -7.63
N THR A 194 3.39 -8.94 -7.11
CA THR A 194 2.33 -9.92 -7.39
C THR A 194 1.33 -9.39 -8.42
N GLY A 195 0.58 -10.29 -9.06
CA GLY A 195 -0.35 -9.94 -10.13
C GLY A 195 0.26 -9.93 -11.53
N LYS A 196 1.47 -10.47 -11.69
CA LYS A 196 2.14 -10.62 -12.99
C LYS A 196 1.44 -11.66 -13.86
N GLY A 197 1.54 -11.49 -15.18
CA GLY A 197 1.15 -12.51 -16.15
C GLY A 197 2.03 -13.76 -16.07
N MET A 198 1.49 -14.89 -16.50
CA MET A 198 2.18 -16.19 -16.47
C MET A 198 3.52 -16.18 -17.22
N SER A 199 3.60 -15.44 -18.33
CA SER A 199 4.80 -15.37 -19.18
C SER A 199 6.00 -14.67 -18.54
N TYR A 200 5.81 -13.99 -17.40
CA TYR A 200 6.87 -13.27 -16.69
C TYR A 200 6.80 -13.43 -15.15
N GLY A 201 6.52 -14.65 -14.72
CA GLY A 201 6.63 -15.05 -13.31
C GLY A 201 5.35 -14.92 -12.49
N GLY A 202 4.18 -14.91 -13.14
CA GLY A 202 2.88 -14.96 -12.48
C GLY A 202 2.51 -16.36 -12.01
N SER A 203 1.37 -16.47 -11.32
CA SER A 203 0.83 -17.71 -10.76
C SER A 203 -0.53 -18.05 -11.38
N LEU A 204 -0.82 -19.34 -11.54
CA LEU A 204 -2.16 -19.82 -11.85
C LEU A 204 -3.15 -19.49 -10.73
N ILE A 205 -4.44 -19.39 -11.06
CA ILE A 205 -5.57 -19.14 -10.14
C ILE A 205 -5.53 -17.72 -9.52
N ARG A 206 -4.39 -17.02 -9.53
CA ARG A 206 -4.30 -15.68 -8.93
C ARG A 206 -5.31 -14.66 -9.50
N PRO A 207 -5.61 -14.64 -10.82
CA PRO A 207 -6.63 -13.74 -11.35
C PRO A 207 -8.01 -13.94 -10.74
N GLU A 208 -8.40 -15.18 -10.51
CA GLU A 208 -9.71 -15.57 -9.96
C GLU A 208 -9.77 -15.46 -8.43
N ALA A 209 -8.63 -15.62 -7.76
CA ALA A 209 -8.54 -15.70 -6.30
C ALA A 209 -9.09 -14.48 -5.56
N THR A 210 -9.18 -13.33 -6.20
CA THR A 210 -9.77 -12.12 -5.60
C THR A 210 -11.30 -12.23 -5.48
N GLY A 211 -11.94 -13.02 -6.33
CA GLY A 211 -13.40 -13.23 -6.36
C GLY A 211 -13.88 -14.40 -5.49
N TYR A 212 -12.99 -15.26 -5.00
CA TYR A 212 -13.29 -16.32 -4.07
C TYR A 212 -13.25 -15.81 -2.63
#